data_5f98dfafdc2f54cc010cd3c4fa09a01a
#
_entry.id   5f98dfafdc2f54cc010cd3c4fa09a01a
#
_cell.length_a   1.000
_cell.length_b   1.000
_cell.length_c   1.000
_cell.angle_alpha   90.00
_cell.angle_beta   90.00
_cell.angle_gamma   90.00
#
_symmetry.space_group_name_H-M   'P 1'
#
loop_
_entity.id
_entity.type
_entity.pdbx_description
1 polymer ?
#
loop_
_entity_poly.entity_id
_entity_poly.type
_entity_poly.pdbx_seq_one_letter_code
_entity_poly.pdbx_strand_id
1 'polypeptide(L)'
;MLALQAGGHPSMALDPTADRPLSLQLADVLRREIREGTRSPGSQLPTESEFHEGYGVSRTTVRAALQQLVNEGLVVTRKGYGSYVRERPPIRRISSNRRHAVHRASGKPIFDTEVDAQGQVPSRRMLKVGRTEAPPDIAQWLQVEPGESVVIRSRLQSINDQPAVLSSSYFPLWLAKGTRLELPGALPEGPDNAIEDLGFRFAHGAEVLSARMPMPEEAQILRLPPGVPVVRLLHIDYDDRDRTLQVADDLYVGDRHEFVFEWAEPNREKAHR
;
A
#
# COMPACT_ATOMS: atom_id res chain seq x y z
N MET A 1 2.17 46.20 -7.55
CA MET A 1 1.25 45.89 -8.64
C MET A 1 1.88 44.80 -9.50
N LEU A 2 1.76 43.55 -9.09
CA LEU A 2 2.23 42.37 -9.83
C LEU A 2 1.02 41.49 -10.01
N ALA A 3 0.55 41.46 -11.26
CA ALA A 3 -0.58 40.66 -11.70
C ALA A 3 -0.22 39.17 -11.62
N LEU A 4 -0.95 38.41 -10.79
CA LEU A 4 -1.02 36.99 -10.87
C LEU A 4 -1.66 36.60 -12.22
N GLN A 5 -0.83 36.09 -13.15
CA GLN A 5 -1.32 35.42 -14.34
C GLN A 5 -1.94 34.10 -13.91
N ALA A 6 -3.24 34.10 -13.64
CA ALA A 6 -4.06 32.90 -13.58
C ALA A 6 -4.19 32.37 -15.02
N GLY A 7 -3.60 31.20 -15.27
CA GLY A 7 -3.83 30.43 -16.49
C GLY A 7 -5.32 30.16 -16.63
N GLY A 8 -5.94 30.80 -17.64
CA GLY A 8 -7.38 30.79 -17.86
C GLY A 8 -7.87 29.43 -18.35
N HIS A 9 -8.46 28.65 -17.43
CA HIS A 9 -9.53 27.73 -17.77
C HIS A 9 -10.84 28.31 -17.23
N PRO A 10 -11.98 28.17 -17.94
CA PRO A 10 -13.24 28.70 -17.46
C PRO A 10 -13.54 28.04 -16.10
N SER A 11 -13.38 28.82 -15.04
CA SER A 11 -13.89 28.44 -13.72
C SER A 11 -15.36 28.14 -13.92
N MET A 12 -15.74 26.85 -13.78
CA MET A 12 -17.14 26.50 -13.75
C MET A 12 -17.75 27.23 -12.56
N ALA A 13 -18.55 28.27 -12.85
CA ALA A 13 -19.25 29.01 -11.82
C ALA A 13 -20.12 28.04 -11.02
N LEU A 14 -20.03 28.11 -9.70
CA LEU A 14 -20.91 27.36 -8.82
C LEU A 14 -22.32 27.89 -8.95
N ASP A 15 -23.30 27.00 -9.04
CA ASP A 15 -24.70 27.38 -9.18
C ASP A 15 -25.42 27.31 -7.82
N PRO A 16 -25.71 28.47 -7.20
CA PRO A 16 -26.43 28.51 -5.93
C PRO A 16 -27.89 28.08 -6.01
N THR A 17 -28.45 27.96 -7.25
CA THR A 17 -29.85 27.57 -7.49
C THR A 17 -30.02 26.07 -7.74
N ALA A 18 -28.90 25.33 -7.90
CA ALA A 18 -28.95 23.90 -8.10
C ALA A 18 -29.30 23.16 -6.79
N ASP A 19 -29.98 22.03 -6.93
CA ASP A 19 -30.31 21.15 -5.80
C ASP A 19 -29.05 20.60 -5.06
N ARG A 20 -27.89 20.61 -5.73
CA ARG A 20 -26.63 20.12 -5.20
C ARG A 20 -25.94 21.19 -4.33
N PRO A 21 -25.60 20.90 -3.05
CA PRO A 21 -24.93 21.85 -2.18
C PRO A 21 -23.65 22.45 -2.79
N LEU A 22 -23.42 23.74 -2.59
CA LEU A 22 -22.23 24.46 -3.10
C LEU A 22 -20.91 23.82 -2.65
N SER A 23 -20.86 23.23 -1.46
CA SER A 23 -19.68 22.50 -0.97
C SER A 23 -19.36 21.27 -1.83
N LEU A 24 -20.37 20.52 -2.25
CA LEU A 24 -20.18 19.37 -3.14
C LEU A 24 -19.83 19.81 -4.55
N GLN A 25 -20.41 20.91 -5.05
CA GLN A 25 -20.05 21.47 -6.36
C GLN A 25 -18.58 21.92 -6.37
N LEU A 26 -18.11 22.62 -5.33
CA LEU A 26 -16.72 23.02 -5.19
C LEU A 26 -15.79 21.80 -5.10
N ALA A 27 -16.19 20.78 -4.34
CA ALA A 27 -15.42 19.53 -4.28
C ALA A 27 -15.32 18.86 -5.65
N ASP A 28 -16.41 18.87 -6.46
CA ASP A 28 -16.42 18.31 -7.82
C ASP A 28 -15.46 19.05 -8.76
N VAL A 29 -15.42 20.40 -8.68
CA VAL A 29 -14.49 21.22 -9.46
C VAL A 29 -13.04 20.87 -9.10
N LEU A 30 -12.69 20.92 -7.82
CA LEU A 30 -11.34 20.63 -7.35
C LEU A 30 -10.92 19.18 -7.64
N ARG A 31 -11.83 18.23 -7.50
CA ARG A 31 -11.58 16.82 -7.84
C ARG A 31 -11.24 16.64 -9.32
N ARG A 32 -11.93 17.37 -10.21
CA ARG A 32 -11.63 17.37 -11.64
C ARG A 32 -10.26 17.96 -11.90
N GLU A 33 -9.95 19.14 -11.36
CA GLU A 33 -8.66 19.81 -11.51
C GLU A 33 -7.49 18.93 -11.06
N ILE A 34 -7.66 18.18 -9.94
CA ILE A 34 -6.68 17.21 -9.45
C ILE A 34 -6.52 16.02 -10.40
N ARG A 35 -7.64 15.47 -10.91
CA ARG A 35 -7.60 14.31 -11.82
C ARG A 35 -7.00 14.64 -13.18
N GLU A 36 -7.27 15.83 -13.68
CA GLU A 36 -6.77 16.34 -14.97
C GLU A 36 -5.33 16.86 -14.87
N GLY A 37 -4.75 16.90 -13.64
CA GLY A 37 -3.39 17.34 -13.39
C GLY A 37 -3.21 18.85 -13.37
N THR A 38 -4.28 19.65 -13.52
CA THR A 38 -4.24 21.11 -13.40
C THR A 38 -3.72 21.52 -12.01
N ARG A 39 -4.06 20.74 -10.98
CA ARG A 39 -3.44 20.82 -9.66
C ARG A 39 -2.53 19.61 -9.47
N SER A 40 -1.24 19.85 -9.55
CA SER A 40 -0.24 18.78 -9.48
C SER A 40 -0.20 18.13 -8.11
N PRO A 41 0.13 16.82 -8.01
CA PRO A 41 0.42 16.16 -6.74
C PRO A 41 1.48 16.94 -5.94
N GLY A 42 1.29 17.07 -4.63
CA GLY A 42 2.15 17.81 -3.73
C GLY A 42 1.95 19.34 -3.75
N SER A 43 1.22 19.90 -4.72
CA SER A 43 0.98 21.34 -4.77
C SER A 43 0.08 21.81 -3.62
N GLN A 44 0.36 22.99 -3.11
CA GLN A 44 -0.47 23.63 -2.10
C GLN A 44 -1.77 24.13 -2.75
N LEU A 45 -2.88 23.86 -2.10
CA LEU A 45 -4.17 24.44 -2.47
C LEU A 45 -4.28 25.87 -1.94
N PRO A 46 -5.07 26.73 -2.60
CA PRO A 46 -5.38 28.05 -2.07
C PRO A 46 -5.95 27.97 -0.65
N THR A 47 -5.75 29.03 0.11
CA THR A 47 -6.31 29.19 1.45
C THR A 47 -7.83 29.27 1.42
N GLU A 48 -8.48 29.05 2.57
CA GLU A 48 -9.94 29.21 2.69
C GLU A 48 -10.41 30.62 2.28
N SER A 49 -9.58 31.66 2.50
CA SER A 49 -9.89 33.04 2.08
C SER A 49 -9.82 33.20 0.58
N GLU A 50 -8.77 32.70 -0.06
CA GLU A 50 -8.63 32.75 -1.52
C GLU A 50 -9.74 31.96 -2.23
N PHE A 51 -10.14 30.79 -1.70
CA PHE A 51 -11.30 30.07 -2.22
C PHE A 51 -12.61 30.82 -2.01
N HIS A 52 -12.82 31.43 -0.85
CA HIS A 52 -13.97 32.27 -0.55
C HIS A 52 -14.09 33.41 -1.57
N GLU A 53 -12.99 34.14 -1.82
CA GLU A 53 -12.94 35.25 -2.77
C GLU A 53 -13.10 34.78 -4.23
N GLY A 54 -12.42 33.68 -4.60
CA GLY A 54 -12.41 33.20 -5.98
C GLY A 54 -13.72 32.55 -6.44
N TYR A 55 -14.42 31.88 -5.54
CA TYR A 55 -15.68 31.18 -5.88
C TYR A 55 -16.95 31.83 -5.31
N GLY A 56 -16.83 32.90 -4.52
CA GLY A 56 -17.98 33.60 -3.94
C GLY A 56 -18.78 32.79 -2.91
N VAL A 57 -18.16 31.81 -2.25
CA VAL A 57 -18.81 30.91 -1.29
C VAL A 57 -18.32 31.15 0.15
N SER A 58 -19.12 30.79 1.15
CA SER A 58 -18.72 30.95 2.55
C SER A 58 -17.49 30.12 2.91
N ARG A 59 -16.69 30.55 3.90
CA ARG A 59 -15.57 29.76 4.43
C ARG A 59 -16.02 28.40 4.95
N THR A 60 -17.22 28.31 5.51
CA THR A 60 -17.81 27.04 5.96
C THR A 60 -18.03 26.08 4.78
N THR A 61 -18.51 26.61 3.63
CA THR A 61 -18.67 25.86 2.39
C THR A 61 -17.33 25.37 1.87
N VAL A 62 -16.29 26.21 1.90
CA VAL A 62 -14.93 25.81 1.51
C VAL A 62 -14.39 24.69 2.41
N ARG A 63 -14.54 24.83 3.74
CA ARG A 63 -14.12 23.75 4.68
C ARG A 63 -14.82 22.45 4.41
N ALA A 64 -16.12 22.47 4.19
CA ALA A 64 -16.91 21.27 3.85
C ALA A 64 -16.42 20.61 2.56
N ALA A 65 -16.12 21.41 1.53
CA ALA A 65 -15.57 20.91 0.26
C ALA A 65 -14.17 20.29 0.45
N LEU A 66 -13.27 20.98 1.15
CA LEU A 66 -11.93 20.46 1.44
C LEU A 66 -11.99 19.19 2.29
N GLN A 67 -12.87 19.15 3.32
CA GLN A 67 -13.07 17.97 4.15
C GLN A 67 -13.58 16.79 3.33
N GLN A 68 -14.45 17.02 2.35
CA GLN A 68 -14.89 15.98 1.42
C GLN A 68 -13.71 15.41 0.64
N LEU A 69 -12.83 16.26 0.11
CA LEU A 69 -11.64 15.83 -0.63
C LEU A 69 -10.60 15.14 0.27
N VAL A 70 -10.52 15.52 1.55
CA VAL A 70 -9.71 14.81 2.55
C VAL A 70 -10.27 13.42 2.80
N ASN A 71 -11.59 13.28 2.96
CA ASN A 71 -12.25 11.99 3.15
C ASN A 71 -12.10 11.08 1.91
N GLU A 72 -11.99 11.66 0.72
CA GLU A 72 -11.69 10.94 -0.53
C GLU A 72 -10.20 10.65 -0.72
N GLY A 73 -9.34 11.09 0.20
CA GLY A 73 -7.89 10.90 0.11
C GLY A 73 -7.22 11.69 -1.03
N LEU A 74 -7.87 12.71 -1.59
CA LEU A 74 -7.33 13.57 -2.64
C LEU A 74 -6.50 14.74 -2.10
N VAL A 75 -6.80 15.16 -0.87
CA VAL A 75 -6.19 16.30 -0.18
C VAL A 75 -5.69 15.88 1.18
N VAL A 76 -4.59 16.45 1.62
CA VAL A 76 -4.08 16.35 2.99
C VAL A 76 -4.00 17.74 3.60
N THR A 77 -4.45 17.90 4.85
CA THR A 77 -4.35 19.14 5.59
C THR A 77 -3.21 19.03 6.60
N ARG A 78 -2.28 19.99 6.57
CA ARG A 78 -1.18 20.12 7.53
C ARG A 78 -1.46 21.28 8.46
N LYS A 79 -1.56 21.01 9.77
CA LYS A 79 -1.88 22.04 10.78
C LYS A 79 -0.87 23.20 10.70
N GLY A 80 -1.37 24.42 10.48
CA GLY A 80 -0.56 25.62 10.33
C GLY A 80 0.05 25.86 8.95
N TYR A 81 -0.02 24.88 8.04
CA TYR A 81 0.60 24.96 6.71
C TYR A 81 -0.39 24.95 5.55
N GLY A 82 -1.66 24.63 5.81
CA GLY A 82 -2.71 24.60 4.79
C GLY A 82 -3.03 23.22 4.23
N SER A 83 -3.74 23.19 3.10
CA SER A 83 -4.14 21.99 2.40
C SER A 83 -3.30 21.78 1.14
N TYR A 84 -2.99 20.53 0.84
CA TYR A 84 -2.14 20.13 -0.30
C TYR A 84 -2.83 19.03 -1.08
N VAL A 85 -2.65 19.03 -2.40
CA VAL A 85 -2.98 17.86 -3.23
C VAL A 85 -2.12 16.70 -2.75
N ARG A 86 -2.74 15.57 -2.48
CA ARG A 86 -2.01 14.42 -1.98
C ARG A 86 -1.02 13.92 -3.02
N GLU A 87 0.22 13.79 -2.60
CA GLU A 87 1.27 13.18 -3.40
C GLU A 87 1.05 11.66 -3.41
N ARG A 88 1.00 11.08 -4.58
CA ARG A 88 0.80 9.63 -4.82
C ARG A 88 1.85 9.13 -5.79
N PRO A 89 3.12 9.02 -5.37
CA PRO A 89 4.08 8.29 -6.19
C PRO A 89 3.61 6.83 -6.27
N PRO A 90 3.27 6.31 -7.45
CA PRO A 90 2.88 4.92 -7.58
C PRO A 90 4.10 4.04 -7.27
N ILE A 91 3.97 3.20 -6.26
CA ILE A 91 4.91 2.14 -5.96
C ILE A 91 4.39 0.92 -6.71
N ARG A 92 5.12 0.47 -7.70
CA ARG A 92 4.74 -0.69 -8.50
C ARG A 92 5.24 -1.97 -7.83
N ARG A 93 4.31 -2.83 -7.48
CA ARG A 93 4.57 -4.19 -7.08
C ARG A 93 4.28 -5.12 -8.27
N ILE A 94 5.31 -5.79 -8.74
CA ILE A 94 5.18 -6.70 -9.88
C ILE A 94 4.98 -8.12 -9.35
N SER A 95 3.83 -8.70 -9.65
CA SER A 95 3.53 -10.10 -9.36
C SER A 95 3.85 -10.94 -10.59
N SER A 96 5.04 -11.54 -10.61
CA SER A 96 5.47 -12.39 -11.71
C SER A 96 6.41 -13.49 -11.22
N ASN A 97 6.52 -14.59 -11.99
CA ASN A 97 7.46 -15.68 -11.71
C ASN A 97 8.93 -15.21 -11.70
N ARG A 98 9.23 -14.04 -12.27
CA ARG A 98 10.57 -13.43 -12.25
C ARG A 98 10.93 -12.78 -10.92
N ARG A 99 9.93 -12.45 -10.10
CA ARG A 99 10.11 -11.77 -8.81
C ARG A 99 11.08 -12.53 -7.90
N HIS A 100 10.83 -13.82 -7.71
CA HIS A 100 11.70 -14.68 -6.90
C HIS A 100 13.12 -14.84 -7.48
N ALA A 101 13.25 -14.89 -8.80
CA ALA A 101 14.56 -15.01 -9.45
C ALA A 101 15.41 -13.74 -9.26
N VAL A 102 14.82 -12.56 -9.42
CA VAL A 102 15.51 -11.27 -9.21
C VAL A 102 15.90 -11.09 -7.75
N HIS A 103 15.01 -11.45 -6.83
CA HIS A 103 15.27 -11.41 -5.39
C HIS A 103 16.45 -12.32 -5.00
N ARG A 104 16.45 -13.58 -5.43
CA ARG A 104 17.58 -14.51 -5.17
C ARG A 104 18.91 -13.97 -5.69
N ALA A 105 18.90 -13.37 -6.86
CA ALA A 105 20.12 -12.80 -7.46
C ALA A 105 20.63 -11.57 -6.67
N SER A 106 19.75 -10.80 -6.04
CA SER A 106 20.13 -9.58 -5.29
C SER A 106 20.66 -9.86 -3.90
N GLY A 107 20.31 -11.01 -3.29
CA GLY A 107 20.58 -11.31 -1.88
C GLY A 107 19.86 -10.38 -0.88
N LYS A 108 18.94 -9.55 -1.35
CA LYS A 108 18.15 -8.62 -0.55
C LYS A 108 16.70 -9.08 -0.46
N PRO A 109 15.95 -8.67 0.57
CA PRO A 109 14.51 -8.90 0.62
C PRO A 109 13.78 -8.34 -0.61
N ILE A 110 12.70 -9.01 -1.01
CA ILE A 110 11.91 -8.65 -2.20
C ILE A 110 11.49 -7.18 -2.17
N PHE A 111 10.94 -6.72 -1.04
CA PHE A 111 10.52 -5.33 -0.87
C PHE A 111 11.64 -4.32 -1.15
N ASP A 112 12.84 -4.58 -0.62
CA ASP A 112 13.98 -3.67 -0.83
C ASP A 112 14.40 -3.64 -2.28
N THR A 113 14.44 -4.81 -2.93
CA THR A 113 14.79 -4.91 -4.36
C THR A 113 13.79 -4.17 -5.24
N GLU A 114 12.49 -4.29 -4.95
CA GLU A 114 11.44 -3.60 -5.71
C GLU A 114 11.49 -2.07 -5.52
N VAL A 115 11.75 -1.60 -4.31
CA VAL A 115 11.82 -0.17 -3.97
C VAL A 115 13.10 0.46 -4.53
N ASP A 116 14.25 -0.20 -4.36
CA ASP A 116 15.54 0.24 -4.92
C ASP A 116 15.46 0.37 -6.45
N ALA A 117 14.81 -0.58 -7.14
CA ALA A 117 14.64 -0.56 -8.58
C ALA A 117 13.83 0.65 -9.09
N GLN A 118 13.06 1.28 -8.22
CA GLN A 118 12.31 2.50 -8.51
C GLN A 118 13.01 3.77 -8.03
N GLY A 119 14.28 3.67 -7.62
CA GLY A 119 15.09 4.80 -7.16
C GLY A 119 14.64 5.37 -5.80
N GLN A 120 13.92 4.58 -5.00
CA GLN A 120 13.42 4.99 -3.70
C GLN A 120 14.18 4.27 -2.58
N VAL A 121 14.07 4.76 -1.35
CA VAL A 121 14.83 4.25 -0.20
C VAL A 121 13.92 3.39 0.68
N PRO A 122 14.14 2.06 0.73
CA PRO A 122 13.40 1.19 1.63
C PRO A 122 13.93 1.28 3.07
N SER A 123 13.03 1.16 4.03
CA SER A 123 13.40 0.94 5.43
C SER A 123 12.38 0.02 6.10
N ARG A 124 12.80 -0.63 7.21
CA ARG A 124 11.91 -1.54 7.93
C ARG A 124 12.13 -1.48 9.43
N ARG A 125 11.05 -1.66 10.18
CA ARG A 125 11.06 -1.78 11.63
C ARG A 125 10.31 -3.05 12.04
N MET A 126 10.98 -3.94 12.75
CA MET A 126 10.34 -5.14 13.30
C MET A 126 9.35 -4.73 14.39
N LEU A 127 8.16 -5.33 14.36
CA LEU A 127 7.09 -5.12 15.33
C LEU A 127 6.94 -6.31 16.26
N LYS A 128 6.96 -7.54 15.71
CA LYS A 128 6.80 -8.78 16.49
C LYS A 128 7.59 -9.90 15.82
N VAL A 129 8.27 -10.70 16.63
CA VAL A 129 8.88 -11.99 16.24
C VAL A 129 8.64 -12.99 17.35
N GLY A 130 8.25 -14.20 17.01
CA GLY A 130 8.06 -15.31 17.96
C GLY A 130 6.81 -16.12 17.67
N ARG A 131 6.36 -16.89 18.64
CA ARG A 131 5.17 -17.73 18.51
C ARG A 131 3.89 -16.94 18.70
N THR A 132 2.85 -17.37 17.99
CA THR A 132 1.47 -16.87 18.13
C THR A 132 0.51 -17.98 17.73
N GLU A 133 -0.74 -17.86 18.12
CA GLU A 133 -1.83 -18.67 17.57
C GLU A 133 -2.09 -18.27 16.11
N ALA A 134 -2.33 -19.26 15.25
CA ALA A 134 -2.68 -19.03 13.86
C ALA A 134 -4.09 -18.41 13.77
N PRO A 135 -4.24 -17.21 13.19
CA PRO A 135 -5.57 -16.69 12.85
C PRO A 135 -6.31 -17.66 11.94
N PRO A 136 -7.65 -17.80 12.05
CA PRO A 136 -8.40 -18.81 11.31
C PRO A 136 -8.19 -18.81 9.79
N ASP A 137 -8.14 -17.62 9.19
CA ASP A 137 -7.90 -17.44 7.75
C ASP A 137 -6.46 -17.77 7.35
N ILE A 138 -5.48 -17.49 8.20
CA ILE A 138 -4.07 -17.87 8.00
C ILE A 138 -3.87 -19.36 8.22
N ALA A 139 -4.52 -19.95 9.23
CA ALA A 139 -4.44 -21.39 9.54
C ALA A 139 -4.85 -22.24 8.33
N GLN A 140 -5.93 -21.83 7.64
CA GLN A 140 -6.39 -22.51 6.43
C GLN A 140 -5.29 -22.58 5.35
N TRP A 141 -4.59 -21.47 5.11
CA TRP A 141 -3.52 -21.42 4.11
C TRP A 141 -2.24 -22.10 4.57
N LEU A 142 -1.93 -22.04 5.87
CA LEU A 142 -0.79 -22.77 6.45
C LEU A 142 -1.01 -24.27 6.57
N GLN A 143 -2.23 -24.76 6.31
CA GLN A 143 -2.60 -26.15 6.46
C GLN A 143 -2.40 -26.65 7.91
N VAL A 144 -2.75 -25.79 8.90
CA VAL A 144 -2.73 -26.10 10.34
C VAL A 144 -4.11 -25.87 10.94
N GLU A 145 -4.35 -26.40 12.16
CA GLU A 145 -5.61 -26.16 12.85
C GLU A 145 -5.74 -24.69 13.33
N PRO A 146 -6.94 -24.08 13.30
CA PRO A 146 -7.16 -22.77 13.87
C PRO A 146 -6.72 -22.71 15.34
N GLY A 147 -5.91 -21.69 15.69
CA GLY A 147 -5.34 -21.57 17.03
C GLY A 147 -4.08 -22.41 17.25
N GLU A 148 -3.65 -23.22 16.30
CA GLU A 148 -2.37 -23.91 16.39
C GLU A 148 -1.23 -22.91 16.46
N SER A 149 -0.17 -23.26 17.23
CA SER A 149 0.99 -22.38 17.40
C SER A 149 1.81 -22.33 16.12
N VAL A 150 2.07 -21.10 15.65
CA VAL A 150 2.90 -20.80 14.48
C VAL A 150 3.94 -19.74 14.83
N VAL A 151 4.94 -19.57 14.01
CA VAL A 151 5.89 -18.45 14.14
C VAL A 151 5.40 -17.28 13.30
N ILE A 152 5.41 -16.07 13.89
CA ILE A 152 5.11 -14.81 13.21
C ILE A 152 6.34 -13.91 13.15
N ARG A 153 6.51 -13.22 12.03
CA ARG A 153 7.44 -12.09 11.88
C ARG A 153 6.68 -10.92 11.28
N SER A 154 6.33 -9.97 12.13
CA SER A 154 5.59 -8.76 11.72
C SER A 154 6.52 -7.56 11.66
N ARG A 155 6.39 -6.74 10.62
CA ARG A 155 7.24 -5.58 10.35
C ARG A 155 6.46 -4.46 9.67
N LEU A 156 6.84 -3.23 9.97
CA LEU A 156 6.46 -2.05 9.22
C LEU A 156 7.54 -1.77 8.17
N GLN A 157 7.16 -1.76 6.92
CA GLN A 157 8.02 -1.38 5.81
C GLN A 157 7.67 0.04 5.38
N SER A 158 8.70 0.86 5.18
CA SER A 158 8.54 2.26 4.80
C SER A 158 9.35 2.54 3.53
N ILE A 159 8.91 3.56 2.79
CA ILE A 159 9.57 4.05 1.59
C ILE A 159 9.78 5.54 1.77
N ASN A 160 11.04 6.00 1.65
CA ASN A 160 11.41 7.39 1.94
C ASN A 160 10.84 7.85 3.31
N ASP A 161 11.01 7.02 4.34
CA ASP A 161 10.53 7.22 5.72
C ASP A 161 9.00 7.30 5.89
N GLN A 162 8.23 7.04 4.83
CA GLN A 162 6.77 6.98 4.89
C GLN A 162 6.32 5.51 5.01
N PRO A 163 5.47 5.18 6.01
CA PRO A 163 4.87 3.85 6.11
C PRO A 163 4.17 3.45 4.81
N ALA A 164 4.49 2.26 4.30
CA ALA A 164 4.00 1.77 3.02
C ALA A 164 3.28 0.42 3.14
N VAL A 165 3.84 -0.51 3.92
CA VAL A 165 3.29 -1.86 4.09
C VAL A 165 3.42 -2.31 5.55
N LEU A 166 2.33 -2.81 6.11
CA LEU A 166 2.35 -3.61 7.34
C LEU A 166 2.37 -5.08 6.92
N SER A 167 3.49 -5.75 7.15
CA SER A 167 3.76 -7.11 6.66
C SER A 167 3.88 -8.09 7.81
N SER A 168 3.17 -9.20 7.75
CA SER A 168 3.24 -10.28 8.73
C SER A 168 3.44 -11.62 8.02
N SER A 169 4.62 -12.23 8.18
CA SER A 169 4.90 -13.56 7.65
C SER A 169 4.66 -14.61 8.73
N TYR A 170 3.91 -15.63 8.39
CA TYR A 170 3.57 -16.76 9.26
C TYR A 170 4.24 -18.03 8.73
N PHE A 171 4.81 -18.81 9.65
CA PHE A 171 5.53 -20.04 9.34
C PHE A 171 5.02 -21.18 10.22
N PRO A 172 4.78 -22.38 9.68
CA PRO A 172 4.40 -23.53 10.47
C PRO A 172 5.56 -23.95 11.39
N LEU A 173 5.25 -24.45 12.60
CA LEU A 173 6.28 -24.81 13.58
C LEU A 173 7.20 -25.92 13.09
N TRP A 174 6.71 -26.87 12.26
CA TRP A 174 7.55 -27.95 11.73
C TRP A 174 8.73 -27.40 10.89
N LEU A 175 8.57 -26.20 10.28
CA LEU A 175 9.60 -25.52 9.52
C LEU A 175 10.45 -24.58 10.41
N ALA A 176 9.78 -23.76 11.25
CA ALA A 176 10.41 -22.59 11.86
C ALA A 176 10.97 -22.82 13.27
N LYS A 177 10.52 -23.87 13.99
CA LYS A 177 10.93 -24.12 15.38
C LYS A 177 12.45 -24.30 15.52
N GLY A 178 13.06 -23.47 16.38
CA GLY A 178 14.49 -23.51 16.66
C GLY A 178 15.38 -22.97 15.56
N THR A 179 14.81 -22.40 14.50
CA THR A 179 15.54 -21.79 13.38
C THR A 179 15.64 -20.28 13.52
N ARG A 180 16.38 -19.63 12.61
CA ARG A 180 16.47 -18.16 12.52
C ARG A 180 15.10 -17.49 12.27
N LEU A 181 14.12 -18.21 11.71
CA LEU A 181 12.76 -17.70 11.51
C LEU A 181 12.06 -17.41 12.84
N GLU A 182 12.33 -18.20 13.89
CA GLU A 182 11.73 -18.03 15.22
C GLU A 182 12.51 -17.03 16.10
N LEU A 183 13.81 -16.88 15.87
CA LEU A 183 14.66 -16.05 16.71
C LEU A 183 14.41 -14.54 16.50
N PRO A 184 14.48 -13.73 17.59
CA PRO A 184 14.42 -12.29 17.48
C PRO A 184 15.53 -11.73 16.59
N GLY A 185 15.27 -10.56 16.00
CA GLY A 185 16.24 -9.86 15.17
C GLY A 185 15.80 -9.80 13.69
N ALA A 186 16.57 -9.05 12.92
CA ALA A 186 16.35 -8.94 11.49
C ALA A 186 16.88 -10.17 10.75
N LEU A 187 16.25 -10.47 9.62
CA LEU A 187 16.78 -11.36 8.59
C LEU A 187 17.21 -10.45 7.43
N PRO A 188 18.49 -10.07 7.33
CA PRO A 188 18.95 -9.13 6.31
C PRO A 188 18.69 -9.64 4.90
N GLU A 189 18.78 -10.95 4.71
CA GLU A 189 18.51 -11.67 3.47
C GLU A 189 17.01 -11.85 3.17
N GLY A 190 16.15 -11.64 4.17
CA GLY A 190 14.72 -11.91 4.11
C GLY A 190 14.34 -13.34 4.49
N PRO A 191 13.05 -13.58 4.77
CA PRO A 191 12.57 -14.89 5.20
C PRO A 191 12.70 -15.97 4.11
N ASP A 192 12.56 -15.61 2.84
CA ASP A 192 12.60 -16.55 1.72
C ASP A 192 13.98 -17.20 1.61
N ASN A 193 15.05 -16.40 1.67
CA ASN A 193 16.42 -16.94 1.68
C ASN A 193 16.69 -17.77 2.93
N ALA A 194 16.16 -17.36 4.08
CA ALA A 194 16.29 -18.16 5.32
C ALA A 194 15.60 -19.53 5.20
N ILE A 195 14.49 -19.65 4.49
CA ILE A 195 13.81 -20.92 4.18
C ILE A 195 14.66 -21.78 3.23
N GLU A 196 15.23 -21.16 2.19
CA GLU A 196 16.11 -21.86 1.24
C GLU A 196 17.40 -22.37 1.92
N ASP A 197 17.96 -21.63 2.89
CA ASP A 197 19.12 -22.04 3.69
C ASP A 197 18.81 -23.25 4.59
N LEU A 198 17.53 -23.44 4.96
CA LEU A 198 17.08 -24.66 5.67
C LEU A 198 16.90 -25.86 4.74
N GLY A 199 17.19 -25.72 3.44
CA GLY A 199 17.12 -26.77 2.45
C GLY A 199 15.77 -26.94 1.76
N PHE A 200 14.82 -26.05 2.01
CA PHE A 200 13.51 -26.04 1.32
C PHE A 200 13.62 -25.28 0.00
N ARG A 201 12.69 -25.58 -0.92
CA ARG A 201 12.59 -24.91 -2.21
C ARG A 201 11.15 -24.55 -2.50
N PHE A 202 10.96 -23.33 -2.95
CA PHE A 202 9.67 -22.84 -3.42
C PHE A 202 9.36 -23.44 -4.79
N ALA A 203 8.25 -24.17 -4.91
CA ALA A 203 7.83 -24.80 -6.16
C ALA A 203 6.75 -23.98 -6.87
N HIS A 204 5.75 -23.52 -6.15
CA HIS A 204 4.67 -22.66 -6.65
C HIS A 204 4.11 -21.82 -5.51
N GLY A 205 3.20 -20.90 -5.86
CA GLY A 205 2.56 -20.03 -4.90
C GLY A 205 1.22 -19.52 -5.40
N ALA A 206 0.48 -18.93 -4.48
CA ALA A 206 -0.78 -18.26 -4.75
C ALA A 206 -0.79 -16.85 -4.16
N GLU A 207 -1.51 -15.95 -4.78
CA GLU A 207 -1.77 -14.62 -4.24
C GLU A 207 -3.28 -14.38 -4.15
N VAL A 208 -3.73 -13.91 -2.98
CA VAL A 208 -5.12 -13.52 -2.74
C VAL A 208 -5.15 -12.05 -2.39
N LEU A 209 -5.77 -11.25 -3.25
CA LEU A 209 -5.83 -9.81 -3.12
C LEU A 209 -7.25 -9.36 -2.78
N SER A 210 -7.38 -8.52 -1.75
CA SER A 210 -8.63 -7.89 -1.35
C SER A 210 -8.41 -6.45 -0.92
N ALA A 211 -9.43 -5.60 -1.08
CA ALA A 211 -9.39 -4.20 -0.67
C ALA A 211 -10.46 -3.93 0.38
N ARG A 212 -10.12 -3.13 1.40
CA ARG A 212 -11.02 -2.72 2.46
C ARG A 212 -10.57 -1.42 3.10
N MET A 213 -11.42 -0.84 3.94
CA MET A 213 -10.97 0.23 4.82
C MET A 213 -10.06 -0.34 5.92
N PRO A 214 -9.05 0.42 6.36
CA PRO A 214 -8.17 -0.01 7.44
C PRO A 214 -8.92 -0.08 8.77
N MET A 215 -8.49 -0.98 9.64
CA MET A 215 -8.87 -0.92 11.05
C MET A 215 -8.18 0.25 11.76
N PRO A 216 -8.70 0.76 12.90
CA PRO A 216 -8.11 1.92 13.58
C PRO A 216 -6.62 1.76 13.90
N GLU A 217 -6.20 0.59 14.36
CA GLU A 217 -4.81 0.28 14.69
C GLU A 217 -3.92 0.26 13.43
N GLU A 218 -4.43 -0.28 12.33
CA GLU A 218 -3.74 -0.31 11.04
C GLU A 218 -3.57 1.10 10.48
N ALA A 219 -4.63 1.91 10.54
CA ALA A 219 -4.59 3.31 10.12
C ALA A 219 -3.57 4.11 10.94
N GLN A 220 -3.47 3.86 12.25
CA GLN A 220 -2.49 4.49 13.12
C GLN A 220 -1.06 4.06 12.77
N ILE A 221 -0.80 2.76 12.61
CA ILE A 221 0.53 2.22 12.28
C ILE A 221 1.00 2.73 10.92
N LEU A 222 0.11 2.70 9.91
CA LEU A 222 0.39 3.15 8.55
C LEU A 222 0.27 4.67 8.37
N ARG A 223 -0.11 5.40 9.42
CA ARG A 223 -0.32 6.87 9.42
C ARG A 223 -1.27 7.30 8.29
N LEU A 224 -2.39 6.57 8.15
CA LEU A 224 -3.37 6.84 7.10
C LEU A 224 -4.33 7.94 7.52
N PRO A 225 -4.58 8.92 6.65
CA PRO A 225 -5.69 9.83 6.83
C PRO A 225 -7.02 9.11 6.54
N PRO A 226 -8.15 9.67 7.00
CA PRO A 226 -9.47 9.16 6.63
C PRO A 226 -9.65 8.99 5.12
N GLY A 227 -10.43 7.99 4.71
CA GLY A 227 -10.77 7.77 3.30
C GLY A 227 -9.72 7.03 2.46
N VAL A 228 -8.61 6.61 3.05
CA VAL A 228 -7.59 5.82 2.35
C VAL A 228 -7.81 4.34 2.60
N PRO A 229 -8.13 3.55 1.55
CA PRO A 229 -8.27 2.12 1.66
C PRO A 229 -6.90 1.44 1.80
N VAL A 230 -6.92 0.21 2.28
CA VAL A 230 -5.78 -0.70 2.24
C VAL A 230 -6.07 -1.86 1.31
N VAL A 231 -5.02 -2.38 0.68
CA VAL A 231 -5.06 -3.62 -0.09
C VAL A 231 -4.34 -4.69 0.72
N ARG A 232 -5.09 -5.70 1.12
CA ARG A 232 -4.54 -6.90 1.75
C ARG A 232 -4.14 -7.88 0.66
N LEU A 233 -2.91 -8.34 0.71
CA LEU A 233 -2.38 -9.37 -0.15
C LEU A 233 -1.87 -10.52 0.71
N LEU A 234 -2.49 -11.68 0.59
CA LEU A 234 -1.91 -12.92 1.09
C LEU A 234 -1.04 -13.50 -0.01
N HIS A 235 0.22 -13.75 0.30
CA HIS A 235 1.14 -14.47 -0.55
C HIS A 235 1.47 -15.81 0.12
N ILE A 236 1.15 -16.89 -0.55
CA ILE A 236 1.27 -18.25 -0.05
C ILE A 236 2.31 -18.97 -0.87
N ASP A 237 3.30 -19.54 -0.22
CA ASP A 237 4.37 -20.29 -0.86
C ASP A 237 4.34 -21.76 -0.49
N TYR A 238 4.46 -22.61 -1.49
CA TYR A 238 4.44 -24.07 -1.36
C TYR A 238 5.74 -24.70 -1.84
N ASP A 239 6.10 -25.82 -1.22
CA ASP A 239 7.18 -26.68 -1.71
C ASP A 239 6.68 -27.66 -2.81
N ASP A 240 7.57 -28.54 -3.27
CA ASP A 240 7.31 -29.57 -4.28
C ASP A 240 6.38 -30.71 -3.81
N ARG A 241 6.01 -30.70 -2.52
CA ARG A 241 5.06 -31.66 -1.91
C ARG A 241 3.75 -30.99 -1.51
N ASP A 242 3.45 -29.81 -2.03
CA ASP A 242 2.26 -29.00 -1.69
C ASP A 242 2.16 -28.63 -0.19
N ARG A 243 3.26 -28.65 0.57
CA ARG A 243 3.27 -28.17 1.95
C ARG A 243 3.50 -26.66 1.95
N THR A 244 2.72 -25.95 2.73
CA THR A 244 2.90 -24.49 2.87
C THR A 244 4.15 -24.19 3.67
N LEU A 245 5.09 -23.45 3.06
CA LEU A 245 6.32 -22.97 3.70
C LEU A 245 6.09 -21.67 4.46
N GLN A 246 5.31 -20.75 3.86
CA GLN A 246 4.93 -19.49 4.51
C GLN A 246 3.60 -18.95 3.98
N VAL A 247 2.96 -18.13 4.80
CA VAL A 247 1.90 -17.21 4.39
C VAL A 247 2.33 -15.81 4.79
N ALA A 248 2.53 -14.93 3.83
CA ALA A 248 2.74 -13.52 4.09
C ALA A 248 1.42 -12.77 3.96
N ASP A 249 1.00 -12.09 5.02
CA ASP A 249 -0.17 -11.22 5.09
C ASP A 249 0.32 -9.78 5.05
N ASP A 250 0.26 -9.19 3.89
CA ASP A 250 0.79 -7.86 3.60
C ASP A 250 -0.36 -6.87 3.42
N LEU A 251 -0.36 -5.81 4.21
CA LEU A 251 -1.34 -4.74 4.14
C LEU A 251 -0.70 -3.49 3.53
N TYR A 252 -1.01 -3.25 2.27
CA TYR A 252 -0.50 -2.13 1.47
C TYR A 252 -1.37 -0.89 1.61
N VAL A 253 -0.76 0.29 1.64
CA VAL A 253 -1.49 1.56 1.51
C VAL A 253 -2.05 1.66 0.09
N GLY A 254 -3.38 1.58 -0.05
CA GLY A 254 -4.03 1.31 -1.34
C GLY A 254 -3.91 2.43 -2.38
N ASP A 255 -3.72 3.67 -1.96
CA ASP A 255 -3.56 4.81 -2.87
C ASP A 255 -2.10 5.11 -3.26
N ARG A 256 -1.14 4.29 -2.77
CA ARG A 256 0.29 4.42 -3.08
C ARG A 256 0.84 3.24 -3.86
N HIS A 257 0.06 2.16 -4.04
CA HIS A 257 0.54 0.95 -4.69
C HIS A 257 -0.25 0.65 -5.96
N GLU A 258 0.50 0.27 -6.98
CA GLU A 258 -0.03 -0.36 -8.20
C GLU A 258 0.42 -1.82 -8.20
N PHE A 259 -0.53 -2.73 -8.41
CA PHE A 259 -0.25 -4.15 -8.55
C PHE A 259 -0.24 -4.49 -10.03
N VAL A 260 0.90 -4.95 -10.53
CA VAL A 260 1.09 -5.35 -11.92
C VAL A 260 1.18 -6.87 -11.97
N PHE A 261 0.24 -7.50 -12.66
CA PHE A 261 0.24 -8.93 -12.90
C PHE A 261 0.69 -9.19 -14.32
N GLU A 262 1.81 -9.90 -14.47
CA GLU A 262 2.33 -10.31 -15.77
C GLU A 262 2.14 -11.81 -15.96
N TRP A 263 1.60 -12.19 -17.09
CA TRP A 263 1.49 -13.60 -17.47
C TRP A 263 2.04 -13.81 -18.87
N ALA A 264 2.60 -14.99 -19.11
CA ALA A 264 3.01 -15.42 -20.43
C ALA A 264 2.20 -16.67 -20.81
N GLU A 265 1.77 -16.75 -22.05
CA GLU A 265 1.17 -17.97 -22.56
C GLU A 265 2.22 -19.11 -22.59
N PRO A 266 1.85 -20.34 -22.19
CA PRO A 266 2.75 -21.49 -22.31
C PRO A 266 3.15 -21.65 -23.76
N ASN A 267 4.46 -21.77 -23.99
CA ASN A 267 5.00 -21.92 -25.33
C ASN A 267 4.44 -23.23 -25.94
N ARG A 268 3.58 -23.13 -26.97
CA ARG A 268 2.90 -24.25 -27.61
C ARG A 268 3.84 -25.30 -28.20
N GLU A 269 5.12 -24.96 -28.39
CA GLU A 269 6.13 -25.85 -28.97
C GLU A 269 6.65 -26.95 -28.02
N LYS A 270 6.39 -26.86 -26.70
CA LYS A 270 6.86 -27.87 -25.73
C LYS A 270 5.79 -28.91 -25.30
N ALA A 271 4.58 -28.80 -25.80
CA ALA A 271 3.48 -29.70 -25.43
C ALA A 271 3.40 -30.98 -26.32
N HIS A 272 4.32 -31.16 -27.25
CA HIS A 272 4.34 -32.30 -28.19
C HIS A 272 5.68 -33.07 -28.20
N ARG A 273 6.32 -33.22 -27.04
CA ARG A 273 7.43 -34.18 -26.90
C ARG A 273 7.21 -35.09 -25.71
#